data_ae13e52dacc86a27b3ea2f32b3bef2da
#
_entry.id   ae13e52dacc86a27b3ea2f32b3bef2da
#
_cell.length_a   1.000
_cell.length_b   1.000
_cell.length_c   1.000
_cell.angle_alpha   90.00
_cell.angle_beta   90.00
_cell.angle_gamma   90.00
#
_symmetry.space_group_name_H-M   'P 1'
#
loop_
_entity.id
_entity.type
_entity.pdbx_description
1 polymer ?
#
loop_
_entity_poly.entity_id
_entity_poly.type
_entity_poly.pdbx_seq_one_letter_code
_entity_poly.pdbx_strand_id
1 'polypeptide(L)'
;VSVNLPEMYFNGEEWYSRMMELIDGADEYILLSTFLGSSSPTLEPLFNLLEQKAKSGVKVYLIIDGTSNLDMTETRFVMTPLGYLRDSGVNLLIYSPMSFTHIVNPSSLIVRDHRKMMIIDGSVAAIGGMNINYISMGAGEKCQRDSMYVFSSVELSNLFIDEFVQIWNEGSIKKMDKDEFKKESTEKGEYKAWLFNRNVFKSQVSLSGMFGSLINDSTSSIFLCPYLPTIDSNMAKSLRNAVERGVDTEIWCSTDSRGYAAKGG
;
A
#
# COMPACT_ATOMS: atom_id res chain seq x y z
N VAL A 1 -12.86 7.66 -12.40
CA VAL A 1 -13.93 6.81 -11.85
C VAL A 1 -14.76 7.57 -10.87
N SER A 2 -15.97 7.07 -10.57
CA SER A 2 -16.86 7.61 -9.54
C SER A 2 -16.85 6.71 -8.30
N VAL A 3 -16.87 7.33 -7.11
CA VAL A 3 -16.83 6.63 -5.83
C VAL A 3 -17.73 7.31 -4.81
N ASN A 4 -18.14 6.58 -3.79
CA ASN A 4 -18.67 7.15 -2.56
C ASN A 4 -17.54 7.42 -1.57
N LEU A 5 -17.83 8.11 -0.46
CA LEU A 5 -16.83 8.32 0.60
C LEU A 5 -16.36 6.96 1.13
N PRO A 6 -15.04 6.81 1.34
CA PRO A 6 -14.49 5.58 1.89
C PRO A 6 -14.77 5.44 3.38
N GLU A 7 -14.73 4.21 3.87
CA GLU A 7 -14.41 3.97 5.27
C GLU A 7 -12.95 4.38 5.50
N MET A 8 -12.66 5.01 6.65
CA MET A 8 -11.33 5.53 6.96
C MET A 8 -10.84 4.98 8.28
N TYR A 9 -9.62 4.46 8.29
CA TYR A 9 -8.95 3.86 9.44
C TYR A 9 -7.62 4.56 9.67
N PHE A 10 -7.38 5.06 10.88
CA PHE A 10 -6.20 5.87 11.24
C PHE A 10 -5.27 5.16 12.24
N ASN A 11 -5.58 3.93 12.60
CA ASN A 11 -4.71 3.08 13.42
C ASN A 11 -4.74 1.63 12.92
N GLY A 12 -3.67 0.89 13.26
CA GLY A 12 -3.48 -0.46 12.77
C GLY A 12 -4.47 -1.47 13.32
N GLU A 13 -4.91 -1.33 14.57
CA GLU A 13 -5.81 -2.27 15.22
C GLU A 13 -7.21 -2.26 14.57
N GLU A 14 -7.75 -1.07 14.33
CA GLU A 14 -9.05 -0.93 13.67
C GLU A 14 -8.98 -1.43 12.22
N TRP A 15 -7.90 -1.05 11.50
CA TRP A 15 -7.70 -1.54 10.15
C TRP A 15 -7.53 -3.06 10.10
N TYR A 16 -6.74 -3.63 11.02
CA TYR A 16 -6.51 -5.08 11.05
C TYR A 16 -7.83 -5.84 11.27
N SER A 17 -8.67 -5.38 12.20
CA SER A 17 -9.98 -5.97 12.42
C SER A 17 -10.85 -5.92 11.16
N ARG A 18 -10.90 -4.76 10.49
CA ARG A 18 -11.68 -4.61 9.25
C ARG A 18 -11.11 -5.44 8.09
N MET A 19 -9.81 -5.50 7.96
CA MET A 19 -9.14 -6.33 6.96
C MET A 19 -9.51 -7.81 7.15
N MET A 20 -9.51 -8.30 8.39
CA MET A 20 -9.91 -9.68 8.70
C MET A 20 -11.37 -9.96 8.31
N GLU A 21 -12.30 -9.04 8.61
CA GLU A 21 -13.70 -9.15 8.20
C GLU A 21 -13.86 -9.22 6.68
N LEU A 22 -13.16 -8.34 5.95
CA LEU A 22 -13.22 -8.29 4.49
C LEU A 22 -12.66 -9.57 3.86
N ILE A 23 -11.56 -10.09 4.39
CA ILE A 23 -10.96 -11.35 3.94
C ILE A 23 -11.88 -12.53 4.25
N ASP A 24 -12.47 -12.56 5.45
CA ASP A 24 -13.40 -13.63 5.83
C ASP A 24 -14.66 -13.62 4.97
N GLY A 25 -15.15 -12.46 4.55
CA GLY A 25 -16.28 -12.30 3.65
C GLY A 25 -15.98 -12.55 2.16
N ALA A 26 -14.73 -12.84 1.77
CA ALA A 26 -14.37 -13.07 0.37
C ALA A 26 -14.90 -14.40 -0.16
N ASP A 27 -15.56 -14.41 -1.32
CA ASP A 27 -16.14 -15.59 -1.94
C ASP A 27 -15.40 -16.04 -3.22
N GLU A 28 -14.84 -15.12 -4.00
CA GLU A 28 -14.25 -15.40 -5.30
C GLU A 28 -12.73 -15.27 -5.26
N TYR A 29 -12.23 -14.09 -4.83
CA TYR A 29 -10.79 -13.85 -4.80
C TYR A 29 -10.35 -12.72 -3.86
N ILE A 30 -9.09 -12.80 -3.45
CA ILE A 30 -8.38 -11.82 -2.65
C ILE A 30 -7.10 -11.46 -3.39
N LEU A 31 -6.93 -10.16 -3.75
CA LEU A 31 -5.67 -9.62 -4.25
C LEU A 31 -5.10 -8.69 -3.19
N LEU A 32 -3.94 -9.01 -2.63
CA LEU A 32 -3.33 -8.30 -1.52
C LEU A 32 -1.88 -7.95 -1.86
N SER A 33 -1.51 -6.68 -1.74
CA SER A 33 -0.14 -6.20 -1.94
C SER A 33 0.32 -5.39 -0.75
N THR A 34 1.56 -5.62 -0.32
CA THR A 34 2.22 -4.87 0.73
C THR A 34 3.71 -4.69 0.45
N PHE A 35 4.26 -3.55 0.88
CA PHE A 35 5.69 -3.33 0.81
C PHE A 35 6.44 -4.21 1.82
N LEU A 36 6.01 -4.22 3.09
CA LEU A 36 6.55 -5.10 4.12
C LEU A 36 5.50 -6.12 4.52
N GLY A 37 5.87 -7.39 4.49
CA GLY A 37 5.07 -8.49 4.99
C GLY A 37 5.94 -9.38 5.87
N SER A 38 5.63 -9.45 7.16
CA SER A 38 6.39 -10.26 8.10
C SER A 38 5.48 -11.22 8.87
N SER A 39 5.98 -12.43 9.07
CA SER A 39 5.33 -13.39 9.95
C SER A 39 5.60 -13.02 11.41
N SER A 40 4.55 -12.88 12.20
CA SER A 40 4.65 -12.63 13.64
C SER A 40 3.46 -13.25 14.35
N PRO A 41 3.55 -13.47 15.67
CA PRO A 41 2.41 -13.97 16.44
C PRO A 41 1.16 -13.11 16.32
N THR A 42 1.32 -11.80 16.20
CA THR A 42 0.21 -10.84 16.00
C THR A 42 -0.50 -11.05 14.67
N LEU A 43 0.24 -11.44 13.62
CA LEU A 43 -0.28 -11.58 12.26
C LEU A 43 -0.60 -13.02 11.86
N GLU A 44 -0.28 -13.99 12.72
CA GLU A 44 -0.60 -15.40 12.48
C GLU A 44 -2.08 -15.64 12.15
N PRO A 45 -3.06 -15.01 12.84
CA PRO A 45 -4.47 -15.16 12.48
C PRO A 45 -4.79 -14.74 11.05
N LEU A 46 -4.17 -13.67 10.54
CA LEU A 46 -4.35 -13.21 9.17
C LEU A 46 -3.87 -14.24 8.16
N PHE A 47 -2.65 -14.76 8.36
CA PHE A 47 -2.08 -15.72 7.42
C PHE A 47 -2.82 -17.06 7.47
N ASN A 48 -3.27 -17.49 8.64
CA ASN A 48 -4.12 -18.67 8.79
C ASN A 48 -5.47 -18.49 8.04
N LEU A 49 -6.06 -17.29 8.10
CA LEU A 49 -7.29 -16.99 7.37
C LEU A 49 -7.07 -17.02 5.85
N LEU A 50 -5.97 -16.43 5.34
CA LEU A 50 -5.63 -16.50 3.91
C LEU A 50 -5.43 -17.93 3.45
N GLU A 51 -4.78 -18.79 4.25
CA GLU A 51 -4.66 -20.22 3.95
C GLU A 51 -6.00 -20.92 3.93
N GLN A 52 -6.89 -20.65 4.90
CA GLN A 52 -8.23 -21.24 4.94
C GLN A 52 -9.04 -20.85 3.71
N LYS A 53 -9.00 -19.57 3.31
CA LYS A 53 -9.66 -19.09 2.09
C LYS A 53 -9.11 -19.76 0.84
N ALA A 54 -7.80 -19.90 0.71
CA ALA A 54 -7.21 -20.62 -0.43
C ALA A 54 -7.63 -22.09 -0.46
N LYS A 55 -7.65 -22.77 0.68
CA LYS A 55 -8.09 -24.17 0.80
C LYS A 55 -9.59 -24.35 0.51
N SER A 56 -10.42 -23.34 0.77
CA SER A 56 -11.86 -23.36 0.44
C SER A 56 -12.16 -23.04 -1.03
N GLY A 57 -11.14 -22.71 -1.84
CA GLY A 57 -11.31 -22.47 -3.27
C GLY A 57 -11.31 -20.99 -3.67
N VAL A 58 -11.19 -20.04 -2.72
CA VAL A 58 -11.00 -18.64 -3.02
C VAL A 58 -9.63 -18.42 -3.64
N LYS A 59 -9.54 -17.68 -4.75
CA LYS A 59 -8.25 -17.37 -5.41
C LYS A 59 -7.49 -16.33 -4.60
N VAL A 60 -6.48 -16.71 -3.83
CA VAL A 60 -5.68 -15.79 -3.02
C VAL A 60 -4.36 -15.48 -3.72
N TYR A 61 -4.11 -14.18 -3.95
CA TYR A 61 -2.86 -13.65 -4.51
C TYR A 61 -2.26 -12.65 -3.53
N LEU A 62 -0.99 -12.84 -3.19
CA LEU A 62 -0.25 -11.98 -2.28
C LEU A 62 1.05 -11.51 -2.93
N ILE A 63 1.24 -10.19 -3.04
CA ILE A 63 2.49 -9.56 -3.46
C ILE A 63 3.17 -8.98 -2.24
N ILE A 64 4.44 -9.33 -2.04
CA ILE A 64 5.30 -8.77 -1.00
C ILE A 64 6.57 -8.25 -1.66
N ASP A 65 7.00 -7.03 -1.35
CA ASP A 65 8.29 -6.55 -1.82
C ASP A 65 9.44 -7.32 -1.15
N GLY A 66 10.51 -7.58 -1.91
CA GLY A 66 11.67 -8.31 -1.41
C GLY A 66 12.42 -7.63 -0.26
N THR A 67 12.14 -6.34 0.01
CA THR A 67 12.64 -5.62 1.20
C THR A 67 12.12 -6.22 2.50
N SER A 68 11.03 -6.98 2.47
CA SER A 68 10.52 -7.73 3.63
C SER A 68 11.55 -8.69 4.24
N ASN A 69 12.57 -9.08 3.48
CA ASN A 69 13.70 -9.85 4.02
C ASN A 69 14.46 -9.09 5.12
N LEU A 70 14.39 -7.77 5.12
CA LEU A 70 15.05 -6.89 6.08
C LEU A 70 14.13 -6.45 7.22
N ASP A 71 12.85 -6.79 7.15
CA ASP A 71 11.90 -6.51 8.24
C ASP A 71 12.07 -7.53 9.35
N MET A 72 12.84 -7.17 10.37
CA MET A 72 13.19 -8.02 11.51
C MET A 72 12.50 -7.58 12.80
N THR A 73 11.37 -6.88 12.72
CA THR A 73 10.72 -6.30 13.89
C THR A 73 10.22 -7.37 14.86
N GLU A 74 9.75 -8.51 14.36
CA GLU A 74 9.33 -9.67 15.17
C GLU A 74 9.86 -11.02 14.63
N THR A 75 10.40 -11.04 13.40
CA THR A 75 10.83 -12.26 12.75
C THR A 75 12.33 -12.30 12.50
N ARG A 76 12.87 -13.50 12.35
CA ARG A 76 14.25 -13.69 11.89
C ARG A 76 14.35 -13.35 10.40
N PHE A 77 15.53 -12.91 9.99
CA PHE A 77 15.85 -12.73 8.58
C PHE A 77 15.57 -14.04 7.81
N VAL A 78 14.79 -13.96 6.75
CA VAL A 78 14.48 -15.08 5.86
C VAL A 78 14.51 -14.61 4.41
N MET A 79 15.05 -15.45 3.51
CA MET A 79 15.17 -15.10 2.08
C MET A 79 13.83 -15.07 1.35
N THR A 80 12.84 -15.80 1.86
CA THR A 80 11.50 -15.88 1.28
C THR A 80 10.47 -15.69 2.40
N PRO A 81 10.18 -14.43 2.77
CA PRO A 81 9.19 -14.17 3.80
C PRO A 81 7.85 -14.78 3.40
N LEU A 82 7.16 -15.40 4.35
CA LEU A 82 5.85 -16.03 4.15
C LEU A 82 5.80 -17.12 3.06
N GLY A 83 6.97 -17.69 2.68
CA GLY A 83 7.06 -18.70 1.61
C GLY A 83 6.21 -19.95 1.85
N TYR A 84 5.95 -20.30 3.10
CA TYR A 84 5.10 -21.44 3.50
C TYR A 84 3.65 -21.31 3.04
N LEU A 85 3.14 -20.11 2.80
CA LEU A 85 1.78 -19.90 2.31
C LEU A 85 1.51 -20.56 0.96
N ARG A 86 2.55 -20.79 0.15
CA ARG A 86 2.43 -21.48 -1.14
C ARG A 86 1.94 -22.92 -0.99
N ASP A 87 2.31 -23.58 0.10
CA ASP A 87 1.93 -24.97 0.36
C ASP A 87 0.42 -25.10 0.63
N SER A 88 -0.22 -24.01 1.02
CA SER A 88 -1.67 -23.92 1.27
C SER A 88 -2.48 -23.44 0.06
N GLY A 89 -1.82 -23.21 -1.09
CA GLY A 89 -2.49 -22.75 -2.31
C GLY A 89 -2.56 -21.23 -2.49
N VAL A 90 -1.95 -20.45 -1.58
CA VAL A 90 -1.81 -19.01 -1.76
C VAL A 90 -0.79 -18.73 -2.87
N ASN A 91 -1.19 -17.96 -3.88
CA ASN A 91 -0.28 -17.51 -4.92
C ASN A 91 0.56 -16.35 -4.35
N LEU A 92 1.83 -16.62 -4.01
CA LEU A 92 2.75 -15.65 -3.42
C LEU A 92 3.79 -15.20 -4.43
N LEU A 93 3.88 -13.89 -4.66
CA LEU A 93 4.95 -13.22 -5.40
C LEU A 93 5.82 -12.41 -4.43
N ILE A 94 7.11 -12.74 -4.37
CA ILE A 94 8.12 -11.85 -3.77
C ILE A 94 8.64 -10.96 -4.91
N TYR A 95 8.20 -9.70 -4.92
CA TYR A 95 8.58 -8.74 -5.96
C TYR A 95 9.99 -8.22 -5.73
N SER A 96 10.81 -8.22 -6.78
CA SER A 96 12.21 -7.76 -6.72
C SER A 96 12.98 -8.36 -5.52
N PRO A 97 13.10 -9.72 -5.42
CA PRO A 97 13.71 -10.36 -4.27
C PRO A 97 15.18 -9.93 -4.13
N MET A 98 15.65 -9.78 -2.90
CA MET A 98 17.05 -9.49 -2.61
C MET A 98 17.93 -10.62 -3.16
N SER A 99 18.83 -10.30 -4.08
CA SER A 99 19.70 -11.27 -4.76
C SER A 99 21.10 -10.70 -5.01
N PHE A 100 22.04 -11.54 -5.37
CA PHE A 100 23.40 -11.11 -5.71
C PHE A 100 23.46 -10.10 -6.88
N THR A 101 22.45 -10.08 -7.75
CA THR A 101 22.37 -9.10 -8.84
C THR A 101 22.26 -7.66 -8.33
N HIS A 102 21.73 -7.44 -7.13
CA HIS A 102 21.66 -6.13 -6.48
C HIS A 102 23.02 -5.62 -6.01
N ILE A 103 23.96 -6.54 -5.73
CA ILE A 103 25.35 -6.17 -5.39
C ILE A 103 26.05 -5.61 -6.63
N VAL A 104 25.79 -6.20 -7.79
CA VAL A 104 26.39 -5.79 -9.07
C VAL A 104 25.71 -4.57 -9.68
N ASN A 105 24.40 -4.40 -9.42
CA ASN A 105 23.62 -3.26 -9.88
C ASN A 105 22.83 -2.63 -8.72
N PRO A 106 23.47 -1.76 -7.90
CA PRO A 106 22.81 -1.13 -6.75
C PRO A 106 21.60 -0.29 -7.09
N SER A 107 21.49 0.24 -8.32
CA SER A 107 20.33 1.01 -8.76
C SER A 107 19.04 0.19 -8.78
N SER A 108 19.14 -1.12 -8.93
CA SER A 108 17.98 -2.02 -8.84
C SER A 108 17.38 -2.14 -7.43
N LEU A 109 18.13 -1.74 -6.39
CA LEU A 109 17.61 -1.64 -5.01
C LEU A 109 16.56 -0.52 -4.86
N ILE A 110 16.54 0.45 -5.76
CA ILE A 110 15.64 1.60 -5.71
C ILE A 110 14.26 1.23 -6.30
N VAL A 111 14.21 0.19 -7.13
CA VAL A 111 12.99 -0.25 -7.80
C VAL A 111 12.21 -1.15 -6.86
N ARG A 112 11.29 -0.57 -6.10
CA ARG A 112 10.47 -1.25 -5.09
C ARG A 112 9.00 -0.99 -5.34
N ASP A 113 8.16 -1.97 -4.96
CA ASP A 113 6.73 -1.76 -4.89
C ASP A 113 6.33 -1.32 -3.47
N HIS A 114 6.03 -0.04 -3.32
CA HIS A 114 5.66 0.53 -2.02
C HIS A 114 4.14 0.62 -1.82
N ARG A 115 3.33 0.08 -2.73
CA ARG A 115 1.87 0.09 -2.64
C ARG A 115 1.38 -0.87 -1.56
N LYS A 116 0.35 -0.45 -0.83
CA LYS A 116 -0.42 -1.28 0.09
C LYS A 116 -1.84 -1.21 -0.38
N MET A 117 -2.29 -2.27 -1.02
CA MET A 117 -3.64 -2.35 -1.56
C MET A 117 -4.25 -3.73 -1.35
N MET A 118 -5.55 -3.76 -1.25
CA MET A 118 -6.34 -4.98 -1.18
C MET A 118 -7.57 -4.84 -2.07
N ILE A 119 -7.87 -5.89 -2.83
CA ILE A 119 -9.09 -6.00 -3.61
C ILE A 119 -9.80 -7.28 -3.20
N ILE A 120 -11.08 -7.18 -2.88
CA ILE A 120 -11.95 -8.31 -2.55
C ILE A 120 -13.06 -8.39 -3.58
N ASP A 121 -13.12 -9.52 -4.28
CA ASP A 121 -14.21 -9.89 -5.19
C ASP A 121 -14.58 -8.80 -6.20
N GLY A 122 -13.64 -7.96 -6.60
CA GLY A 122 -13.83 -6.87 -7.58
C GLY A 122 -14.81 -5.77 -7.19
N SER A 123 -15.28 -5.77 -5.96
CA SER A 123 -16.26 -4.81 -5.46
C SER A 123 -15.75 -3.93 -4.32
N VAL A 124 -14.75 -4.41 -3.59
CA VAL A 124 -14.11 -3.65 -2.50
C VAL A 124 -12.64 -3.43 -2.83
N ALA A 125 -12.20 -2.18 -2.70
CA ALA A 125 -10.80 -1.78 -2.87
C ALA A 125 -10.31 -1.01 -1.64
N ALA A 126 -9.17 -1.41 -1.07
CA ALA A 126 -8.54 -0.70 0.02
C ALA A 126 -7.13 -0.23 -0.39
N ILE A 127 -6.76 0.98 0.04
CA ILE A 127 -5.44 1.58 -0.20
C ILE A 127 -5.03 2.45 0.98
N GLY A 128 -3.73 2.50 1.25
CA GLY A 128 -3.16 3.39 2.26
C GLY A 128 -1.69 3.17 2.52
N GLY A 129 -1.22 3.54 3.70
CA GLY A 129 0.19 3.47 4.08
C GLY A 129 0.56 2.27 4.95
N MET A 130 -0.40 1.55 5.55
CA MET A 130 -0.13 0.50 6.52
C MET A 130 0.41 -0.78 5.88
N ASN A 131 1.56 -1.24 6.36
CA ASN A 131 2.17 -2.51 5.97
C ASN A 131 1.56 -3.68 6.73
N ILE A 132 1.75 -4.91 6.23
CA ILE A 132 1.39 -6.14 6.94
C ILE A 132 2.56 -6.55 7.84
N ASN A 133 2.79 -5.79 8.88
CA ASN A 133 3.76 -6.08 9.93
C ASN A 133 3.24 -5.62 11.30
N TYR A 134 3.88 -6.07 12.35
CA TYR A 134 3.50 -5.78 13.73
C TYR A 134 3.38 -4.28 14.02
N ILE A 135 4.34 -3.48 13.53
CA ILE A 135 4.38 -2.05 13.83
C ILE A 135 3.20 -1.31 13.19
N SER A 136 2.77 -1.75 12.01
CA SER A 136 1.66 -1.11 11.29
C SER A 136 0.29 -1.63 11.72
N MET A 137 0.18 -2.91 12.13
CA MET A 137 -1.09 -3.58 12.45
C MET A 137 -1.37 -3.71 13.94
N GLY A 138 -0.36 -3.41 14.78
CA GLY A 138 -0.50 -3.52 16.23
C GLY A 138 -1.14 -2.30 16.88
N ALA A 139 -1.33 -2.42 18.19
CA ALA A 139 -1.76 -1.36 19.08
C ALA A 139 -0.63 -0.93 20.01
N GLY A 140 -0.65 0.32 20.46
CA GLY A 140 0.27 0.85 21.46
C GLY A 140 1.18 1.96 20.98
N GLU A 141 1.97 2.51 21.89
CA GLU A 141 2.79 3.70 21.65
C GLU A 141 3.90 3.53 20.61
N LYS A 142 4.36 2.28 20.40
CA LYS A 142 5.42 1.97 19.41
C LYS A 142 4.89 1.65 18.02
N CYS A 143 3.57 1.58 17.85
CA CYS A 143 2.95 1.30 16.56
C CYS A 143 2.88 2.56 15.70
N GLN A 144 3.00 2.34 14.39
CA GLN A 144 2.87 3.44 13.43
C GLN A 144 1.44 3.95 13.42
N ARG A 145 1.29 5.26 13.33
CA ARG A 145 0.03 5.88 12.91
C ARG A 145 0.11 6.12 11.42
N ASP A 146 -0.85 5.60 10.72
CA ASP A 146 -0.98 5.71 9.27
C ASP A 146 -2.47 5.60 8.92
N SER A 147 -2.81 5.62 7.65
CA SER A 147 -4.21 5.57 7.23
C SER A 147 -4.45 4.48 6.18
N MET A 148 -5.65 3.90 6.23
CA MET A 148 -6.21 3.04 5.19
C MET A 148 -7.61 3.52 4.83
N TYR A 149 -7.94 3.44 3.57
CA TYR A 149 -9.22 3.85 3.00
C TYR A 149 -9.85 2.66 2.28
N VAL A 150 -11.10 2.34 2.59
CA VAL A 150 -11.85 1.23 2.01
C VAL A 150 -13.00 1.79 1.19
N PHE A 151 -13.03 1.45 -0.08
CA PHE A 151 -14.04 1.86 -1.04
C PHE A 151 -14.88 0.66 -1.48
N SER A 152 -16.19 0.77 -1.39
CA SER A 152 -17.12 -0.14 -2.07
C SER A 152 -17.39 0.42 -3.47
N SER A 153 -16.57 0.04 -4.46
CA SER A 153 -16.65 0.53 -5.84
C SER A 153 -16.02 -0.45 -6.82
N VAL A 154 -16.84 -0.97 -7.72
CA VAL A 154 -16.37 -1.83 -8.81
C VAL A 154 -15.46 -1.08 -9.78
N GLU A 155 -15.79 0.17 -10.12
CA GLU A 155 -14.95 0.98 -11.02
C GLU A 155 -13.55 1.20 -10.45
N LEU A 156 -13.44 1.52 -9.15
CA LEU A 156 -12.15 1.71 -8.51
C LEU A 156 -11.41 0.39 -8.34
N SER A 157 -12.11 -0.68 -7.98
CA SER A 157 -11.54 -2.03 -7.90
C SER A 157 -10.94 -2.46 -9.23
N ASN A 158 -11.60 -2.17 -10.35
CA ASN A 158 -11.09 -2.45 -11.69
C ASN A 158 -9.78 -1.71 -12.00
N LEU A 159 -9.62 -0.46 -11.55
CA LEU A 159 -8.34 0.26 -11.68
C LEU A 159 -7.24 -0.38 -10.84
N PHE A 160 -7.56 -0.81 -9.62
CA PHE A 160 -6.59 -1.48 -8.74
C PHE A 160 -6.21 -2.87 -9.26
N ILE A 161 -7.14 -3.58 -9.90
CA ILE A 161 -6.86 -4.85 -10.57
C ILE A 161 -5.84 -4.65 -11.70
N ASP A 162 -5.98 -3.59 -12.52
CA ASP A 162 -5.02 -3.28 -13.57
C ASP A 162 -3.60 -3.10 -12.99
N GLU A 163 -3.49 -2.34 -11.89
CA GLU A 163 -2.22 -2.10 -11.21
C GLU A 163 -1.63 -3.38 -10.57
N PHE A 164 -2.47 -4.17 -9.91
CA PHE A 164 -2.04 -5.41 -9.28
C PHE A 164 -1.55 -6.43 -10.30
N VAL A 165 -2.33 -6.65 -11.36
CA VAL A 165 -2.00 -7.59 -12.43
C VAL A 165 -0.75 -7.17 -13.19
N GLN A 166 -0.55 -5.87 -13.39
CA GLN A 166 0.68 -5.37 -14.02
C GLN A 166 1.91 -5.78 -13.19
N ILE A 167 1.92 -5.53 -11.87
CA ILE A 167 3.07 -5.89 -11.02
C ILE A 167 3.25 -7.41 -10.96
N TRP A 168 2.14 -8.12 -10.79
CA TRP A 168 2.19 -9.58 -10.79
C TRP A 168 2.86 -10.10 -12.07
N ASN A 169 2.43 -9.59 -13.21
CA ASN A 169 2.94 -10.00 -14.50
C ASN A 169 4.38 -9.52 -14.78
N GLU A 170 4.84 -8.46 -14.15
CA GLU A 170 6.25 -8.06 -14.20
C GLU A 170 7.15 -9.02 -13.40
N GLY A 171 6.70 -9.47 -12.22
CA GLY A 171 7.49 -10.26 -11.28
C GLY A 171 7.31 -11.78 -11.34
N SER A 172 6.20 -12.28 -11.91
CA SER A 172 5.85 -13.69 -11.92
C SER A 172 6.02 -14.35 -13.29
N ILE A 173 6.41 -15.64 -13.30
CA ILE A 173 6.40 -16.48 -14.50
C ILE A 173 4.94 -16.81 -14.88
N LYS A 174 4.11 -17.16 -13.89
CA LYS A 174 2.69 -17.43 -14.10
C LYS A 174 1.94 -16.11 -14.22
N LYS A 175 1.48 -15.81 -15.42
CA LYS A 175 0.75 -14.57 -15.70
C LYS A 175 -0.69 -14.65 -15.24
N MET A 176 -1.24 -13.48 -14.92
CA MET A 176 -2.66 -13.27 -14.61
C MET A 176 -3.32 -12.58 -15.81
N ASP A 177 -4.56 -12.98 -16.11
CA ASP A 177 -5.43 -12.23 -16.99
C ASP A 177 -6.33 -11.32 -16.13
N LYS A 178 -6.24 -10.01 -16.34
CA LYS A 178 -7.02 -9.04 -15.58
C LYS A 178 -8.54 -9.20 -15.78
N ASP A 179 -8.95 -9.68 -16.96
CA ASP A 179 -10.35 -9.80 -17.31
C ASP A 179 -11.05 -10.94 -16.53
N GLU A 180 -10.27 -11.87 -15.93
CA GLU A 180 -10.80 -12.87 -14.97
C GLU A 180 -11.24 -12.25 -13.62
N PHE A 181 -10.79 -11.05 -13.30
CA PHE A 181 -10.98 -10.41 -12.00
C PHE A 181 -11.88 -9.17 -12.09
N LYS A 182 -12.03 -8.57 -13.25
CA LYS A 182 -12.84 -7.36 -13.44
C LYS A 182 -14.33 -7.69 -13.47
N LYS A 183 -15.10 -6.76 -12.94
CA LYS A 183 -16.58 -6.81 -12.96
C LYS A 183 -17.14 -5.62 -13.70
N GLU A 184 -18.30 -5.79 -14.29
CA GLU A 184 -19.09 -4.70 -14.84
C GLU A 184 -19.96 -4.07 -13.75
N SER A 185 -20.09 -2.75 -13.79
CA SER A 185 -20.99 -2.02 -12.92
C SER A 185 -21.56 -0.82 -13.63
N THR A 186 -22.83 -0.54 -13.34
CA THR A 186 -23.52 0.68 -13.73
C THR A 186 -23.69 1.65 -12.55
N GLU A 187 -23.23 1.26 -11.36
CA GLU A 187 -23.29 2.09 -10.15
C GLU A 187 -22.33 3.26 -10.29
N LYS A 188 -22.83 4.44 -9.89
CA LYS A 188 -22.04 5.67 -9.88
C LYS A 188 -21.98 6.23 -8.47
N GLY A 189 -20.77 6.56 -8.04
CA GLY A 189 -20.56 7.28 -6.79
C GLY A 189 -20.80 8.79 -6.95
N GLU A 190 -20.93 9.47 -5.83
CA GLU A 190 -21.15 10.92 -5.76
C GLU A 190 -19.90 11.74 -6.06
N TYR A 191 -18.71 11.15 -5.86
CA TYR A 191 -17.42 11.83 -5.97
C TYR A 191 -16.61 11.27 -7.13
N LYS A 192 -15.73 12.10 -7.69
CA LYS A 192 -14.75 11.67 -8.70
C LYS A 192 -13.45 11.31 -8.03
N ALA A 193 -12.87 10.18 -8.40
CA ALA A 193 -11.55 9.74 -7.98
C ALA A 193 -10.62 9.52 -9.17
N TRP A 194 -9.35 9.79 -8.95
CA TRP A 194 -8.27 9.54 -9.92
C TRP A 194 -7.19 8.72 -9.23
N LEU A 195 -6.74 7.66 -9.89
CA LEU A 195 -5.59 6.89 -9.43
C LEU A 195 -4.33 7.43 -10.10
N PHE A 196 -3.40 7.92 -9.29
CA PHE A 196 -2.06 8.32 -9.74
C PHE A 196 -1.07 7.25 -9.32
N ASN A 197 -0.47 6.58 -10.30
CA ASN A 197 0.58 5.60 -10.08
C ASN A 197 1.90 6.12 -10.61
N ARG A 198 2.98 5.98 -9.83
CA ARG A 198 4.33 6.28 -10.26
C ARG A 198 5.07 4.99 -10.58
N ASN A 199 5.23 4.70 -11.85
CA ASN A 199 6.23 3.77 -12.32
C ASN A 199 7.51 4.55 -12.64
N VAL A 200 8.60 4.28 -11.93
CA VAL A 200 9.87 5.01 -12.03
C VAL A 200 10.43 5.01 -13.47
N PHE A 201 10.08 4.02 -14.26
CA PHE A 201 10.59 3.88 -15.63
C PHE A 201 9.59 4.28 -16.73
N LYS A 202 8.30 4.33 -16.43
CA LYS A 202 7.25 4.51 -17.45
C LYS A 202 6.36 5.72 -17.22
N SER A 203 6.31 6.25 -15.98
CA SER A 203 5.36 7.32 -15.64
C SER A 203 5.93 8.70 -15.98
N GLN A 204 5.19 9.45 -16.78
CA GLN A 204 5.44 10.88 -17.00
C GLN A 204 4.78 11.75 -15.91
N VAL A 205 4.00 11.14 -15.00
CA VAL A 205 3.30 11.87 -13.93
C VAL A 205 4.26 12.12 -12.77
N SER A 206 4.50 13.39 -12.50
CA SER A 206 5.25 13.83 -11.32
C SER A 206 4.33 13.93 -10.12
N LEU A 207 4.49 13.04 -9.13
CA LEU A 207 3.78 13.17 -7.85
C LEU A 207 4.10 14.50 -7.17
N SER A 208 5.34 14.97 -7.26
CA SER A 208 5.75 16.28 -6.77
C SER A 208 4.96 17.42 -7.44
N GLY A 209 4.74 17.33 -8.75
CA GLY A 209 3.91 18.29 -9.49
C GLY A 209 2.45 18.27 -9.04
N MET A 210 1.89 17.08 -8.81
CA MET A 210 0.53 16.93 -8.29
C MET A 210 0.38 17.53 -6.89
N PHE A 211 1.26 17.19 -5.96
CA PHE A 211 1.26 17.77 -4.61
C PHE A 211 1.46 19.28 -4.65
N GLY A 212 2.39 19.75 -5.50
CA GLY A 212 2.60 21.18 -5.72
C GLY A 212 1.34 21.92 -6.19
N SER A 213 0.57 21.32 -7.11
CA SER A 213 -0.71 21.88 -7.56
C SER A 213 -1.73 21.94 -6.43
N LEU A 214 -1.93 20.84 -5.69
CA LEU A 214 -2.86 20.82 -4.56
C LEU A 214 -2.52 21.87 -3.50
N ILE A 215 -1.24 22.04 -3.18
CA ILE A 215 -0.76 23.09 -2.25
C ILE A 215 -1.01 24.49 -2.81
N ASN A 216 -0.76 24.72 -4.09
CA ASN A 216 -0.98 26.03 -4.72
C ASN A 216 -2.46 26.39 -4.82
N ASP A 217 -3.34 25.40 -4.98
CA ASP A 217 -4.79 25.60 -5.07
C ASP A 217 -5.46 25.73 -3.69
N SER A 218 -4.72 25.46 -2.61
CA SER A 218 -5.25 25.58 -1.25
C SER A 218 -5.55 27.03 -0.89
N THR A 219 -6.67 27.27 -0.21
CA THR A 219 -7.17 28.63 0.15
C THR A 219 -7.39 28.83 1.64
N SER A 220 -7.44 27.75 2.42
CA SER A 220 -7.76 27.82 3.85
C SER A 220 -6.67 27.19 4.73
N SER A 221 -6.47 25.88 4.60
CA SER A 221 -5.52 25.18 5.44
C SER A 221 -4.81 24.05 4.70
N ILE A 222 -3.59 23.73 5.14
CA ILE A 222 -2.77 22.60 4.71
C ILE A 222 -2.32 21.87 5.95
N PHE A 223 -2.59 20.58 6.01
CA PHE A 223 -2.06 19.68 7.04
C PHE A 223 -1.24 18.58 6.39
N LEU A 224 0.02 18.47 6.76
CA LEU A 224 0.96 17.46 6.26
C LEU A 224 1.50 16.61 7.40
N CYS A 225 1.46 15.29 7.25
CA CYS A 225 2.03 14.36 8.19
C CYS A 225 2.94 13.34 7.46
N PRO A 226 4.12 13.76 6.99
CA PRO A 226 5.03 12.88 6.28
C PRO A 226 5.77 11.96 7.26
N TYR A 227 5.98 10.71 6.85
CA TYR A 227 6.85 9.77 7.59
C TYR A 227 8.29 10.29 7.68
N LEU A 228 8.83 10.79 6.56
CA LEU A 228 10.13 11.47 6.51
C LEU A 228 9.91 12.92 6.13
N PRO A 229 10.50 13.88 6.84
CA PRO A 229 10.36 15.31 6.53
C PRO A 229 11.21 15.74 5.32
N THR A 230 11.28 14.91 4.30
CA THR A 230 12.00 15.20 3.06
C THR A 230 11.03 15.80 2.05
N ILE A 231 11.16 17.08 1.83
CA ILE A 231 10.34 17.86 0.90
C ILE A 231 11.23 18.32 -0.25
N ASP A 232 10.85 18.05 -1.50
CA ASP A 232 11.62 18.56 -2.64
C ASP A 232 11.47 20.08 -2.80
N SER A 233 12.35 20.67 -3.60
CA SER A 233 12.42 22.13 -3.78
C SER A 233 11.13 22.74 -4.34
N ASN A 234 10.39 22.03 -5.19
CA ASN A 234 9.14 22.49 -5.77
C ASN A 234 8.03 22.52 -4.73
N MET A 235 7.91 21.45 -3.96
CA MET A 235 6.95 21.36 -2.87
C MET A 235 7.24 22.39 -1.77
N ALA A 236 8.51 22.57 -1.41
CA ALA A 236 8.93 23.60 -0.45
C ALA A 236 8.59 25.02 -0.94
N LYS A 237 8.75 25.29 -2.24
CA LYS A 237 8.33 26.58 -2.84
C LYS A 237 6.81 26.75 -2.78
N SER A 238 6.04 25.73 -3.13
CA SER A 238 4.57 25.78 -3.07
C SER A 238 4.06 26.03 -1.66
N LEU A 239 4.67 25.41 -0.65
CA LEU A 239 4.32 25.63 0.76
C LEU A 239 4.62 27.06 1.21
N ARG A 240 5.79 27.61 0.88
CA ARG A 240 6.09 29.02 1.17
C ARG A 240 5.07 29.96 0.54
N ASN A 241 4.75 29.75 -0.74
CA ASN A 241 3.76 30.57 -1.43
C ASN A 241 2.37 30.44 -0.77
N ALA A 242 1.99 29.26 -0.26
CA ALA A 242 0.73 29.07 0.46
C ALA A 242 0.69 29.89 1.76
N VAL A 243 1.76 29.82 2.55
CA VAL A 243 1.89 30.62 3.78
C VAL A 243 1.86 32.13 3.47
N GLU A 244 2.54 32.59 2.42
CA GLU A 244 2.50 33.99 1.97
C GLU A 244 1.09 34.45 1.55
N ARG A 245 0.25 33.54 1.05
CA ARG A 245 -1.16 33.80 0.76
C ARG A 245 -2.05 33.81 2.00
N GLY A 246 -1.52 33.48 3.17
CA GLY A 246 -2.28 33.38 4.43
C GLY A 246 -2.95 32.04 4.66
N VAL A 247 -2.54 30.99 3.94
CA VAL A 247 -3.04 29.63 4.16
C VAL A 247 -2.42 29.09 5.46
N ASP A 248 -3.27 28.64 6.38
CA ASP A 248 -2.83 28.00 7.62
C ASP A 248 -2.14 26.66 7.30
N THR A 249 -0.86 26.54 7.71
CA THR A 249 -0.04 25.39 7.29
C THR A 249 0.61 24.73 8.49
N GLU A 250 0.22 23.47 8.72
CA GLU A 250 0.78 22.62 9.78
C GLU A 250 1.53 21.43 9.17
N ILE A 251 2.72 21.15 9.67
CA ILE A 251 3.54 19.99 9.30
C ILE A 251 3.90 19.22 10.56
N TRP A 252 3.40 18.00 10.66
CA TRP A 252 3.69 17.10 11.78
C TRP A 252 4.65 16.01 11.34
N CYS A 253 5.85 16.01 11.92
CA CYS A 253 6.88 15.03 11.63
C CYS A 253 7.15 14.17 12.87
N SER A 254 7.45 12.88 12.67
CA SER A 254 7.94 12.02 13.75
C SER A 254 9.34 12.48 14.16
N THR A 255 9.54 12.76 15.45
CA THR A 255 10.86 13.06 16.03
C THR A 255 11.68 11.79 16.26
N ASP A 256 11.03 10.62 16.28
CA ASP A 256 11.63 9.31 16.57
C ASP A 256 11.92 8.50 15.30
N SER A 257 11.91 9.14 14.13
CA SER A 257 12.29 8.52 12.88
C SER A 257 13.78 8.16 12.93
N ARG A 258 14.04 6.88 13.09
CA ARG A 258 15.33 6.19 13.19
C ARG A 258 16.48 6.94 12.52
N GLY A 259 17.08 7.86 13.26
CA GLY A 259 18.45 8.36 13.07
C GLY A 259 18.78 9.25 11.87
N TYR A 260 18.18 9.05 10.72
CA TYR A 260 18.58 9.77 9.51
C TYR A 260 17.68 10.98 9.17
N ALA A 261 16.44 10.97 9.53
CA ALA A 261 15.50 12.04 9.21
C ALA A 261 15.49 13.17 10.26
N ALA A 262 15.81 12.88 11.51
CA ALA A 262 15.84 13.88 12.60
C ALA A 262 17.00 14.89 12.51
N LYS A 263 18.00 14.66 11.65
CA LYS A 263 19.20 15.52 11.50
C LYS A 263 19.18 16.44 10.27
N GLY A 264 18.15 16.36 9.46
CA GLY A 264 18.06 17.10 8.18
C GLY A 264 16.87 18.06 8.08
N GLY A 265 16.13 18.26 9.17
CA GLY A 265 15.01 19.22 9.23
C GLY A 265 15.42 20.56 9.80
#